data_3d51ead96cfd53c35aba89548abd85d8
#
_entry.id   3d51ead96cfd53c35aba89548abd85d8
#
_cell.length_a   1.000
_cell.length_b   1.000
_cell.length_c   1.000
_cell.angle_alpha   90.00
_cell.angle_beta   90.00
_cell.angle_gamma   90.00
#
_symmetry.space_group_name_H-M   'P 1'
#
loop_
_entity.id
_entity.type
_entity.pdbx_description
1 polymer ?
#
loop_
_entity_poly.entity_id
_entity_poly.type
_entity_poly.pdbx_seq_one_letter_code
_entity_poly.pdbx_strand_id
1 'polypeptide(L)'
;MARELPKQFEEFGEARQKGFLKVKNIKDNGGKVAGVFCTFTPLEILDTAGFTPVSLCGMSGETIPAAEAHLPKNLCPLIKSSYGFAVSDKCPYTYFSDIIVGETTCDGKKKMYELLNEIRPTYILHLPQGERENALDEWTAELRRFKNFLEAKFGVAITDDALRRAAIQRNEERRARIRLMEVQKNVPPMAKGLNLYTALDGAGFIFDPADRVAMLTNLYNDVAAAYVSGARPVSEGDKRILITGCPIGGVMNKTVKTIEENGGAVVCFENCTGIKAAYQLVDTEADDIMAAIAKRYLSIGCAVMTPNSMRVELLKQLISEYKIDGVVEIDLQSCTPYTIETHFIRREMEKLGIHYIALETDYSQSDSGQLSTRLEAFLEML
;
A
#
# COMPACT_ATOMS: atom_id res chain seq x y z
N MET A 1 -26.70 -21.76 -10.10
CA MET A 1 -25.65 -22.14 -9.15
C MET A 1 -24.63 -21.01 -9.16
N ALA A 2 -24.40 -20.39 -8.03
CA ALA A 2 -23.29 -19.42 -7.91
C ALA A 2 -21.99 -20.18 -8.25
N ARG A 3 -21.25 -19.73 -9.26
CA ARG A 3 -19.94 -20.29 -9.58
C ARG A 3 -18.97 -19.88 -8.48
N GLU A 4 -18.18 -20.84 -8.01
CA GLU A 4 -17.11 -20.55 -7.04
C GLU A 4 -16.14 -19.52 -7.61
N LEU A 5 -15.64 -18.63 -6.74
CA LEU A 5 -14.59 -17.67 -7.09
C LEU A 5 -13.30 -18.41 -7.46
N PRO A 6 -12.43 -17.82 -8.31
CA PRO A 6 -11.13 -18.38 -8.61
C PRO A 6 -10.33 -18.70 -7.34
N LYS A 7 -9.78 -19.91 -7.26
CA LYS A 7 -8.99 -20.38 -6.09
C LYS A 7 -7.77 -19.52 -5.78
N GLN A 8 -7.27 -18.79 -6.77
CA GLN A 8 -6.12 -17.90 -6.60
C GLN A 8 -6.35 -16.81 -5.54
N PHE A 9 -7.59 -16.39 -5.27
CA PHE A 9 -7.85 -15.47 -4.15
C PHE A 9 -7.44 -16.08 -2.81
N GLU A 10 -7.65 -17.39 -2.60
CA GLU A 10 -7.22 -18.10 -1.39
C GLU A 10 -5.68 -18.16 -1.32
N GLU A 11 -5.02 -18.45 -2.43
CA GLU A 11 -3.55 -18.52 -2.51
C GLU A 11 -2.89 -17.19 -2.14
N PHE A 12 -3.45 -16.06 -2.59
CA PHE A 12 -2.98 -14.73 -2.18
C PHE A 12 -3.23 -14.46 -0.69
N GLY A 13 -4.36 -14.89 -0.13
CA GLY A 13 -4.64 -14.76 1.30
C GLY A 13 -3.62 -15.50 2.17
N GLU A 14 -3.14 -16.65 1.73
CA GLU A 14 -2.12 -17.45 2.41
C GLU A 14 -0.69 -16.97 2.18
N ALA A 15 -0.44 -16.17 1.15
CA ALA A 15 0.90 -15.75 0.74
C ALA A 15 1.69 -15.08 1.87
N ARG A 16 1.02 -14.28 2.71
CA ARG A 16 1.64 -13.63 3.87
C ARG A 16 2.11 -14.64 4.91
N GLN A 17 1.35 -15.69 5.18
CA GLN A 17 1.71 -16.73 6.14
C GLN A 17 2.84 -17.62 5.60
N LYS A 18 2.78 -17.99 4.32
CA LYS A 18 3.80 -18.80 3.65
C LYS A 18 5.07 -18.00 3.35
N GLY A 19 4.96 -16.68 3.25
CA GLY A 19 6.06 -15.79 2.88
C GLY A 19 7.26 -15.86 3.84
N PHE A 20 7.04 -16.09 5.14
CA PHE A 20 8.15 -16.17 6.09
C PHE A 20 9.09 -17.36 5.80
N LEU A 21 8.55 -18.50 5.36
CA LEU A 21 9.35 -19.67 4.96
C LEU A 21 10.20 -19.34 3.72
N LYS A 22 9.63 -18.58 2.78
CA LYS A 22 10.36 -18.12 1.59
C LYS A 22 11.50 -17.17 1.97
N VAL A 23 11.25 -16.20 2.87
CA VAL A 23 12.30 -15.28 3.34
C VAL A 23 13.39 -16.03 4.10
N LYS A 24 13.03 -16.99 4.95
CA LYS A 24 14.01 -17.88 5.59
C LYS A 24 14.87 -18.60 4.54
N ASN A 25 14.24 -19.20 3.52
CA ASN A 25 14.96 -19.88 2.44
C ASN A 25 15.89 -18.92 1.67
N ILE A 26 15.48 -17.70 1.39
CA ILE A 26 16.34 -16.67 0.78
C ILE A 26 17.58 -16.45 1.65
N LYS A 27 17.41 -16.30 2.97
CA LYS A 27 18.52 -16.11 3.90
C LYS A 27 19.43 -17.33 3.99
N ASP A 28 18.87 -18.52 4.08
CA ASP A 28 19.63 -19.79 4.14
C ASP A 28 20.49 -19.98 2.89
N ASN A 29 20.09 -19.42 1.74
CA ASN A 29 20.86 -19.44 0.48
C ASN A 29 21.75 -18.19 0.29
N GLY A 30 22.00 -17.40 1.33
CA GLY A 30 22.89 -16.23 1.28
C GLY A 30 22.30 -14.99 0.64
N GLY A 31 20.98 -14.98 0.37
CA GLY A 31 20.28 -13.81 -0.14
C GLY A 31 20.16 -12.69 0.89
N LYS A 32 19.95 -11.46 0.39
CA LYS A 32 19.79 -10.26 1.21
C LYS A 32 18.32 -9.84 1.28
N VAL A 33 17.88 -9.37 2.44
CA VAL A 33 16.51 -8.91 2.69
C VAL A 33 16.53 -7.47 3.17
N ALA A 34 15.69 -6.63 2.56
CA ALA A 34 15.48 -5.24 3.00
C ALA A 34 14.04 -5.07 3.52
N GLY A 35 13.91 -4.72 4.80
CA GLY A 35 12.63 -4.33 5.37
C GLY A 35 12.22 -2.93 4.92
N VAL A 36 10.99 -2.76 4.42
CA VAL A 36 10.49 -1.48 3.93
C VAL A 36 9.14 -1.12 4.55
N PHE A 37 8.86 0.17 4.71
CA PHE A 37 7.64 0.64 5.38
C PHE A 37 6.70 1.44 4.49
N CYS A 38 7.17 2.06 3.44
CA CYS A 38 6.35 3.01 2.70
C CYS A 38 6.45 2.83 1.19
N THR A 39 5.42 3.30 0.50
CA THR A 39 5.39 3.34 -0.97
C THR A 39 6.41 4.30 -1.58
N PHE A 40 7.05 5.16 -0.79
CA PHE A 40 8.14 6.04 -1.23
C PHE A 40 9.50 5.34 -1.32
N THR A 41 9.65 4.12 -0.78
CA THR A 41 10.92 3.37 -0.92
C THR A 41 11.18 3.01 -2.39
N PRO A 42 12.35 3.41 -2.95
CA PRO A 42 12.68 3.10 -4.36
C PRO A 42 13.13 1.65 -4.49
N LEU A 43 12.16 0.77 -4.78
CA LEU A 43 12.38 -0.69 -4.82
C LEU A 43 13.37 -1.08 -5.92
N GLU A 44 13.46 -0.33 -7.01
CA GLU A 44 14.41 -0.52 -8.12
C GLU A 44 15.87 -0.50 -7.63
N ILE A 45 16.19 0.36 -6.66
CA ILE A 45 17.54 0.45 -6.09
C ILE A 45 17.85 -0.79 -5.25
N LEU A 46 16.87 -1.26 -4.45
CA LEU A 46 17.01 -2.45 -3.62
C LEU A 46 17.14 -3.72 -4.50
N ASP A 47 16.31 -3.85 -5.52
CA ASP A 47 16.36 -4.97 -6.47
C ASP A 47 17.73 -5.03 -7.15
N THR A 48 18.22 -3.88 -7.64
CA THR A 48 19.52 -3.79 -8.30
C THR A 48 20.69 -4.13 -7.35
N ALA A 49 20.55 -3.80 -6.07
CA ALA A 49 21.51 -4.16 -5.04
C ALA A 49 21.41 -5.64 -4.60
N GLY A 50 20.48 -6.40 -5.18
CA GLY A 50 20.28 -7.83 -4.89
C GLY A 50 19.56 -8.09 -3.57
N PHE A 51 18.73 -7.14 -3.10
CA PHE A 51 17.86 -7.34 -1.95
C PHE A 51 16.48 -7.84 -2.37
N THR A 52 15.88 -8.65 -1.51
CA THR A 52 14.44 -8.94 -1.54
C THR A 52 13.73 -7.95 -0.61
N PRO A 53 12.96 -6.98 -1.14
CA PRO A 53 12.19 -6.07 -0.30
C PRO A 53 11.01 -6.80 0.37
N VAL A 54 10.81 -6.56 1.67
CA VAL A 54 9.71 -7.13 2.45
C VAL A 54 9.00 -6.02 3.24
N SER A 55 7.65 -6.01 3.21
CA SER A 55 6.88 -5.03 3.97
C SER A 55 6.90 -5.33 5.47
N LEU A 56 7.19 -4.30 6.27
CA LEU A 56 7.25 -4.36 7.74
C LEU A 56 6.06 -3.69 8.42
N CYS A 57 5.07 -3.18 7.67
CA CYS A 57 3.90 -2.56 8.27
C CYS A 57 3.12 -3.57 9.12
N GLY A 58 3.14 -3.39 10.43
CA GLY A 58 2.28 -4.11 11.36
C GLY A 58 0.83 -3.61 11.23
N MET A 59 -0.12 -4.52 11.11
CA MET A 59 -1.55 -4.20 10.97
C MET A 59 -2.39 -5.05 11.93
N SER A 60 -1.92 -5.16 13.19
CA SER A 60 -2.53 -5.96 14.25
C SER A 60 -2.43 -5.27 15.60
N GLY A 61 -3.45 -5.42 16.43
CA GLY A 61 -3.42 -4.96 17.83
C GLY A 61 -2.54 -5.81 18.76
N GLU A 62 -2.14 -7.02 18.33
CA GLU A 62 -1.46 -8.01 19.16
C GLU A 62 -0.18 -7.50 19.83
N THR A 63 0.62 -6.71 19.11
CA THR A 63 1.94 -6.26 19.60
C THR A 63 1.94 -4.83 20.13
N ILE A 64 0.80 -4.13 20.08
CA ILE A 64 0.68 -2.77 20.62
C ILE A 64 1.07 -2.67 22.10
N PRO A 65 0.67 -3.60 23.00
CA PRO A 65 1.09 -3.53 24.41
C PRO A 65 2.62 -3.56 24.59
N ALA A 66 3.34 -4.34 23.77
CA ALA A 66 4.81 -4.36 23.83
C ALA A 66 5.42 -3.02 23.36
N ALA A 67 4.82 -2.39 22.36
CA ALA A 67 5.26 -1.07 21.89
C ALA A 67 5.00 0.03 22.93
N GLU A 68 3.91 -0.03 23.67
CA GLU A 68 3.51 0.97 24.67
C GLU A 68 4.40 0.99 25.91
N ALA A 69 5.31 0.02 26.07
CA ALA A 69 6.40 0.10 27.04
C ALA A 69 7.41 1.23 26.68
N HIS A 70 7.52 1.60 25.41
CA HIS A 70 8.49 2.59 24.91
C HIS A 70 7.81 3.78 24.23
N LEU A 71 6.61 3.59 23.67
CA LEU A 71 5.91 4.58 22.88
C LEU A 71 4.65 5.10 23.61
N PRO A 72 4.26 6.37 23.40
CA PRO A 72 3.06 6.93 24.00
C PRO A 72 1.80 6.22 23.50
N LYS A 73 0.80 6.07 24.40
CA LYS A 73 -0.48 5.41 24.09
C LYS A 73 -1.26 6.11 22.97
N ASN A 74 -1.19 7.44 22.92
CA ASN A 74 -1.86 8.29 21.92
C ASN A 74 -1.07 8.43 20.61
N LEU A 75 -0.36 7.37 20.20
CA LEU A 75 0.35 7.30 18.92
C LEU A 75 -0.41 6.38 17.94
N CYS A 76 -0.25 6.66 16.65
CA CYS A 76 -0.86 5.90 15.56
C CYS A 76 -0.67 4.38 15.75
N PRO A 77 -1.75 3.56 15.68
CA PRO A 77 -1.68 2.12 15.89
C PRO A 77 -0.79 1.39 14.87
N LEU A 78 -0.65 1.90 13.62
CA LEU A 78 0.28 1.35 12.64
C LEU A 78 1.73 1.44 13.11
N ILE A 79 2.11 2.56 13.71
CA ILE A 79 3.46 2.78 14.26
C ILE A 79 3.68 1.86 15.46
N LYS A 80 2.74 1.85 16.41
CA LYS A 80 2.82 0.99 17.59
C LYS A 80 2.88 -0.49 17.22
N SER A 81 2.03 -0.94 16.30
CA SER A 81 2.03 -2.32 15.84
C SER A 81 3.35 -2.71 15.17
N SER A 82 3.84 -1.88 14.24
CA SER A 82 5.08 -2.15 13.52
C SER A 82 6.30 -2.23 14.46
N TYR A 83 6.40 -1.28 15.37
CA TYR A 83 7.46 -1.28 16.40
C TYR A 83 7.30 -2.44 17.38
N GLY A 84 6.07 -2.73 17.82
CA GLY A 84 5.75 -3.83 18.71
C GLY A 84 6.16 -5.20 18.15
N PHE A 85 5.93 -5.43 16.85
CA PHE A 85 6.40 -6.63 16.17
C PHE A 85 7.93 -6.75 16.17
N ALA A 86 8.64 -5.64 16.05
CA ALA A 86 10.10 -5.62 16.06
C ALA A 86 10.67 -5.92 17.46
N VAL A 87 10.19 -5.24 18.52
CA VAL A 87 10.70 -5.40 19.89
C VAL A 87 10.33 -6.74 20.53
N SER A 88 9.26 -7.38 20.06
CA SER A 88 8.80 -8.68 20.56
C SER A 88 9.33 -9.87 19.76
N ASP A 89 10.18 -9.64 18.75
CA ASP A 89 10.68 -10.65 17.80
C ASP A 89 9.57 -11.50 17.14
N LYS A 90 8.35 -10.95 17.03
CA LYS A 90 7.20 -11.65 16.44
C LYS A 90 7.09 -11.46 14.92
N CYS A 91 7.91 -10.60 14.32
CA CYS A 91 7.94 -10.39 12.88
C CYS A 91 9.14 -11.10 12.25
N PRO A 92 8.93 -12.19 11.54
CA PRO A 92 10.03 -12.89 10.87
C PRO A 92 10.68 -12.02 9.78
N TYR A 93 9.92 -11.12 9.17
CA TYR A 93 10.45 -10.20 8.15
C TYR A 93 11.44 -9.19 8.75
N THR A 94 11.13 -8.61 9.90
CA THR A 94 12.07 -7.74 10.64
C THR A 94 13.29 -8.55 11.10
N TYR A 95 13.08 -9.76 11.61
CA TYR A 95 14.16 -10.64 12.08
C TYR A 95 15.17 -10.95 10.99
N PHE A 96 14.72 -11.26 9.77
CA PHE A 96 15.57 -11.61 8.64
C PHE A 96 16.10 -10.42 7.83
N SER A 97 15.66 -9.20 8.11
CA SER A 97 16.14 -8.00 7.40
C SER A 97 17.61 -7.72 7.71
N ASP A 98 18.43 -7.57 6.66
CA ASP A 98 19.82 -7.11 6.75
C ASP A 98 19.89 -5.60 6.93
N ILE A 99 18.87 -4.91 6.45
CA ILE A 99 18.67 -3.47 6.58
C ILE A 99 17.18 -3.15 6.60
N ILE A 100 16.82 -2.14 7.34
CA ILE A 100 15.51 -1.49 7.25
C ILE A 100 15.67 -0.18 6.49
N VAL A 101 14.73 0.13 5.60
CA VAL A 101 14.65 1.41 4.89
C VAL A 101 13.37 2.11 5.31
N GLY A 102 13.53 3.31 5.84
CA GLY A 102 12.42 4.16 6.26
C GLY A 102 12.52 5.54 5.64
N GLU A 103 11.41 6.23 5.51
CA GLU A 103 11.34 7.56 4.91
C GLU A 103 10.83 8.57 5.94
N THR A 104 11.33 9.81 5.84
CA THR A 104 10.87 10.91 6.71
C THR A 104 9.43 11.34 6.34
N THR A 105 8.47 10.43 6.50
CA THR A 105 7.06 10.71 6.23
C THR A 105 6.41 11.51 7.37
N CYS A 106 5.88 10.87 8.41
CA CYS A 106 5.34 11.57 9.58
C CYS A 106 6.31 11.52 10.77
N ASP A 107 6.11 12.39 11.75
CA ASP A 107 7.01 12.50 12.91
C ASP A 107 7.09 11.22 13.72
N GLY A 108 5.95 10.53 13.90
CA GLY A 108 5.92 9.27 14.61
C GLY A 108 6.78 8.19 13.95
N LYS A 109 6.74 8.08 12.60
CA LYS A 109 7.61 7.15 11.88
C LYS A 109 9.08 7.53 11.98
N LYS A 110 9.42 8.81 11.80
CA LYS A 110 10.81 9.26 11.93
C LYS A 110 11.42 8.86 13.27
N LYS A 111 10.68 9.07 14.36
CA LYS A 111 11.16 8.72 15.70
C LYS A 111 11.17 7.20 15.94
N MET A 112 10.21 6.47 15.39
CA MET A 112 10.22 5.00 15.42
C MET A 112 11.49 4.43 14.77
N TYR A 113 11.96 5.00 13.67
CA TYR A 113 13.15 4.51 12.98
C TYR A 113 14.44 4.64 13.80
N GLU A 114 14.55 5.65 14.66
CA GLU A 114 15.68 5.77 15.61
C GLU A 114 15.70 4.55 16.55
N LEU A 115 14.53 4.17 17.09
CA LEU A 115 14.41 3.02 17.96
C LEU A 115 14.61 1.69 17.20
N LEU A 116 14.10 1.58 15.98
CA LEU A 116 14.32 0.39 15.15
C LEU A 116 15.80 0.19 14.82
N ASN A 117 16.57 1.25 14.69
CA ASN A 117 18.01 1.17 14.43
C ASN A 117 18.81 0.51 15.58
N GLU A 118 18.25 0.48 16.78
CA GLU A 118 18.81 -0.27 17.91
C GLU A 118 18.62 -1.78 17.76
N ILE A 119 17.60 -2.20 16.97
CA ILE A 119 17.23 -3.60 16.74
C ILE A 119 17.84 -4.14 15.44
N ARG A 120 17.73 -3.36 14.37
CA ARG A 120 18.24 -3.67 13.02
C ARG A 120 18.80 -2.41 12.37
N PRO A 121 19.91 -2.51 11.62
CA PRO A 121 20.46 -1.37 10.89
C PRO A 121 19.38 -0.71 10.04
N THR A 122 19.15 0.57 10.27
CA THR A 122 18.10 1.34 9.59
C THR A 122 18.68 2.50 8.81
N TYR A 123 18.35 2.61 7.53
CA TYR A 123 18.65 3.76 6.67
C TYR A 123 17.42 4.64 6.52
N ILE A 124 17.55 5.93 6.73
CA ILE A 124 16.44 6.88 6.63
C ILE A 124 16.62 7.72 5.37
N LEU A 125 15.68 7.61 4.46
CA LEU A 125 15.55 8.44 3.28
C LEU A 125 14.87 9.76 3.64
N HIS A 126 15.54 10.88 3.34
CA HIS A 126 15.02 12.22 3.59
C HIS A 126 14.10 12.66 2.45
N LEU A 127 12.79 12.38 2.60
CA LEU A 127 11.77 12.71 1.61
C LEU A 127 11.48 14.22 1.62
N PRO A 128 11.62 14.93 0.49
CA PRO A 128 11.14 16.31 0.36
C PRO A 128 9.60 16.30 0.37
N GLN A 129 9.04 16.91 1.41
CA GLN A 129 7.59 16.91 1.64
C GLN A 129 6.96 18.16 1.02
N GLY A 130 6.55 18.08 -0.24
CA GLY A 130 5.84 19.16 -0.92
C GLY A 130 6.29 19.43 -2.35
N GLU A 131 5.49 20.23 -3.02
CA GLU A 131 5.71 20.68 -4.40
C GLU A 131 6.63 21.92 -4.39
N ARG A 132 7.94 21.71 -4.20
CA ARG A 132 8.97 22.78 -4.25
C ARG A 132 9.75 22.69 -5.56
N GLU A 133 10.23 23.82 -6.04
CA GLU A 133 10.97 23.91 -7.31
C GLU A 133 12.14 22.92 -7.42
N ASN A 134 12.88 22.72 -6.32
CA ASN A 134 14.06 21.84 -6.28
C ASN A 134 13.77 20.47 -5.63
N ALA A 135 12.53 20.12 -5.33
CA ALA A 135 12.19 18.86 -4.64
C ALA A 135 12.65 17.62 -5.40
N LEU A 136 12.58 17.63 -6.73
CA LEU A 136 13.05 16.53 -7.57
C LEU A 136 14.58 16.37 -7.50
N ASP A 137 15.33 17.46 -7.53
CA ASP A 137 16.79 17.43 -7.44
C ASP A 137 17.23 16.95 -6.06
N GLU A 138 16.60 17.46 -5.01
CA GLU A 138 16.85 17.02 -3.63
C GLU A 138 16.59 15.52 -3.46
N TRP A 139 15.47 15.03 -3.98
CA TRP A 139 15.11 13.61 -3.91
C TRP A 139 16.04 12.74 -4.75
N THR A 140 16.39 13.18 -5.95
CA THR A 140 17.36 12.48 -6.81
C THR A 140 18.72 12.38 -6.12
N ALA A 141 19.18 13.46 -5.49
CA ALA A 141 20.43 13.45 -4.73
C ALA A 141 20.35 12.51 -3.51
N GLU A 142 19.20 12.43 -2.83
CA GLU A 142 18.98 11.49 -1.72
C GLU A 142 19.04 10.04 -2.21
N LEU A 143 18.38 9.71 -3.33
CA LEU A 143 18.43 8.37 -3.90
C LEU A 143 19.86 7.98 -4.34
N ARG A 144 20.65 8.92 -4.85
CA ARG A 144 22.08 8.70 -5.14
C ARG A 144 22.90 8.44 -3.88
N ARG A 145 22.63 9.16 -2.78
CA ARG A 145 23.26 8.88 -1.48
C ARG A 145 22.92 7.48 -0.98
N PHE A 146 21.65 7.08 -1.10
CA PHE A 146 21.22 5.75 -0.74
C PHE A 146 21.89 4.66 -1.58
N LYS A 147 21.96 4.85 -2.90
CA LYS A 147 22.71 3.97 -3.81
C LYS A 147 24.16 3.81 -3.33
N ASN A 148 24.88 4.91 -3.13
CA ASN A 148 26.30 4.89 -2.72
C ASN A 148 26.48 4.21 -1.35
N PHE A 149 25.55 4.41 -0.43
CA PHE A 149 25.55 3.74 0.87
C PHE A 149 25.43 2.21 0.72
N LEU A 150 24.51 1.74 -0.13
CA LEU A 150 24.34 0.29 -0.38
C LEU A 150 25.59 -0.30 -1.04
N GLU A 151 26.17 0.37 -2.02
CA GLU A 151 27.41 -0.05 -2.69
C GLU A 151 28.56 -0.18 -1.68
N ALA A 152 28.77 0.84 -0.85
CA ALA A 152 29.84 0.85 0.14
C ALA A 152 29.65 -0.19 1.25
N LYS A 153 28.42 -0.34 1.76
CA LYS A 153 28.13 -1.21 2.90
C LYS A 153 28.06 -2.69 2.54
N PHE A 154 27.54 -3.00 1.35
CA PHE A 154 27.26 -4.38 0.94
C PHE A 154 28.16 -4.90 -0.19
N GLY A 155 29.07 -4.07 -0.69
CA GLY A 155 30.02 -4.46 -1.73
C GLY A 155 29.35 -4.80 -3.07
N VAL A 156 28.25 -4.10 -3.38
CA VAL A 156 27.47 -4.31 -4.62
C VAL A 156 27.70 -3.17 -5.61
N ALA A 157 27.46 -3.41 -6.89
CA ALA A 157 27.50 -2.37 -7.93
C ALA A 157 26.10 -2.10 -8.45
N ILE A 158 25.66 -0.85 -8.42
CA ILE A 158 24.35 -0.40 -8.88
C ILE A 158 24.55 0.50 -10.10
N THR A 159 24.50 -0.08 -11.30
CA THR A 159 24.68 0.66 -12.56
C THR A 159 23.36 1.19 -13.10
N ASP A 160 23.41 2.22 -13.94
CA ASP A 160 22.22 2.80 -14.57
C ASP A 160 21.49 1.78 -15.47
N ASP A 161 22.22 0.93 -16.20
CA ASP A 161 21.62 -0.15 -16.98
C ASP A 161 20.89 -1.18 -16.09
N ALA A 162 21.44 -1.52 -14.94
CA ALA A 162 20.79 -2.43 -14.00
C ALA A 162 19.54 -1.78 -13.36
N LEU A 163 19.60 -0.49 -13.01
CA LEU A 163 18.44 0.28 -12.54
C LEU A 163 17.34 0.34 -13.61
N ARG A 164 17.70 0.54 -14.88
CA ARG A 164 16.76 0.55 -16.00
C ARG A 164 16.05 -0.79 -16.15
N ARG A 165 16.77 -1.90 -16.07
CA ARG A 165 16.17 -3.25 -16.09
C ARG A 165 15.24 -3.48 -14.90
N ALA A 166 15.64 -3.07 -13.69
CA ALA A 166 14.79 -3.16 -12.51
C ALA A 166 13.52 -2.28 -12.65
N ALA A 167 13.65 -1.08 -13.23
CA ALA A 167 12.52 -0.19 -13.48
C ALA A 167 11.53 -0.80 -14.50
N ILE A 168 12.02 -1.43 -15.58
CA ILE A 168 11.18 -2.14 -16.54
C ILE A 168 10.39 -3.24 -15.83
N GLN A 169 11.05 -4.09 -15.04
CA GLN A 169 10.40 -5.18 -14.31
C GLN A 169 9.37 -4.66 -13.28
N ARG A 170 9.69 -3.60 -12.55
CA ARG A 170 8.74 -2.97 -11.61
C ARG A 170 7.56 -2.31 -12.33
N ASN A 171 7.77 -1.77 -13.51
CA ASN A 171 6.69 -1.24 -14.33
C ASN A 171 5.75 -2.34 -14.83
N GLU A 172 6.26 -3.53 -15.16
CA GLU A 172 5.42 -4.70 -15.49
C GLU A 172 4.54 -5.10 -14.30
N GLU A 173 5.10 -5.16 -13.10
CA GLU A 173 4.32 -5.41 -11.87
C GLU A 173 3.25 -4.35 -11.66
N ARG A 174 3.58 -3.05 -11.81
CA ARG A 174 2.62 -1.94 -11.67
C ARG A 174 1.47 -2.07 -12.66
N ARG A 175 1.78 -2.38 -13.93
CA ARG A 175 0.76 -2.62 -14.97
C ARG A 175 -0.14 -3.81 -14.63
N ALA A 176 0.43 -4.92 -14.15
CA ALA A 176 -0.34 -6.08 -13.75
C ALA A 176 -1.29 -5.78 -12.58
N ARG A 177 -0.84 -5.01 -11.58
CA ARG A 177 -1.67 -4.53 -10.46
C ARG A 177 -2.81 -3.63 -10.95
N ILE A 178 -2.52 -2.64 -11.79
CA ILE A 178 -3.54 -1.74 -12.35
C ILE A 178 -4.57 -2.53 -13.16
N ARG A 179 -4.10 -3.41 -14.04
CA ARG A 179 -4.98 -4.24 -14.86
C ARG A 179 -5.92 -5.10 -14.01
N LEU A 180 -5.42 -5.68 -12.92
CA LEU A 180 -6.27 -6.43 -11.99
C LEU A 180 -7.31 -5.51 -11.31
N MET A 181 -6.94 -4.29 -10.91
CA MET A 181 -7.90 -3.34 -10.32
C MET A 181 -8.96 -2.88 -11.31
N GLU A 182 -8.65 -2.81 -12.61
CA GLU A 182 -9.59 -2.40 -13.65
C GLU A 182 -10.78 -3.35 -13.86
N VAL A 183 -10.73 -4.59 -13.35
CA VAL A 183 -11.89 -5.50 -13.36
C VAL A 183 -13.10 -4.88 -12.64
N GLN A 184 -12.85 -3.93 -11.75
CA GLN A 184 -13.88 -3.23 -10.99
C GLN A 184 -14.54 -2.07 -11.75
N LYS A 185 -14.00 -1.65 -12.91
CA LYS A 185 -14.63 -0.63 -13.76
C LYS A 185 -15.91 -1.14 -14.45
N ASN A 186 -16.09 -2.45 -14.51
CA ASN A 186 -17.30 -3.06 -15.08
C ASN A 186 -18.54 -2.81 -14.21
N VAL A 187 -19.72 -2.89 -14.82
CA VAL A 187 -21.02 -2.77 -14.14
C VAL A 187 -21.83 -4.00 -14.49
N PRO A 188 -22.13 -4.88 -13.51
CA PRO A 188 -21.58 -4.89 -12.16
C PRO A 188 -20.07 -5.23 -12.13
N PRO A 189 -19.37 -4.97 -11.01
CA PRO A 189 -17.95 -5.32 -10.86
C PRO A 189 -17.68 -6.83 -11.03
N MET A 190 -16.51 -7.19 -11.56
CA MET A 190 -16.17 -8.60 -11.81
C MET A 190 -15.74 -9.36 -10.55
N ALA A 191 -15.39 -8.67 -9.45
CA ALA A 191 -14.98 -9.29 -8.20
C ALA A 191 -15.46 -8.46 -7.00
N LYS A 192 -15.53 -9.07 -5.82
CA LYS A 192 -15.71 -8.34 -4.56
C LYS A 192 -14.43 -7.57 -4.22
N GLY A 193 -14.57 -6.37 -3.70
CA GLY A 193 -13.44 -5.52 -3.30
C GLY A 193 -12.59 -6.17 -2.21
N LEU A 194 -13.19 -6.88 -1.26
CA LEU A 194 -12.47 -7.63 -0.23
C LEU A 194 -11.50 -8.65 -0.84
N ASN A 195 -11.95 -9.40 -1.85
CA ASN A 195 -11.11 -10.38 -2.54
C ASN A 195 -9.99 -9.71 -3.34
N LEU A 196 -10.32 -8.62 -4.05
CA LEU A 196 -9.34 -7.83 -4.79
C LEU A 196 -8.25 -7.28 -3.87
N TYR A 197 -8.64 -6.68 -2.73
CA TYR A 197 -7.67 -6.17 -1.76
C TYR A 197 -6.76 -7.28 -1.22
N THR A 198 -7.34 -8.45 -0.88
CA THR A 198 -6.58 -9.62 -0.42
C THR A 198 -5.54 -10.07 -1.45
N ALA A 199 -5.89 -10.05 -2.73
CA ALA A 199 -4.96 -10.38 -3.82
C ALA A 199 -3.83 -9.32 -3.93
N LEU A 200 -4.16 -8.04 -3.88
CA LEU A 200 -3.18 -6.95 -3.96
C LEU A 200 -2.21 -6.94 -2.77
N ASP A 201 -2.72 -7.18 -1.55
CA ASP A 201 -1.90 -7.29 -0.34
C ASP A 201 -1.02 -8.54 -0.39
N GLY A 202 -1.61 -9.71 -0.68
CA GLY A 202 -0.91 -10.98 -0.79
C GLY A 202 0.19 -11.00 -1.84
N ALA A 203 0.01 -10.28 -2.97
CA ALA A 203 1.03 -10.13 -3.99
C ALA A 203 2.34 -9.53 -3.46
N GLY A 204 2.28 -8.70 -2.41
CA GLY A 204 3.46 -8.16 -1.73
C GLY A 204 4.33 -9.22 -1.05
N PHE A 205 3.81 -10.43 -0.82
CA PHE A 205 4.50 -11.56 -0.19
C PHE A 205 4.91 -12.68 -1.18
N ILE A 206 4.76 -12.41 -2.48
CA ILE A 206 5.32 -13.21 -3.56
C ILE A 206 6.62 -12.54 -3.98
N PHE A 207 7.77 -13.07 -3.53
CA PHE A 207 9.05 -12.35 -3.60
C PHE A 207 9.72 -12.42 -4.95
N ASP A 208 9.46 -13.45 -5.76
CA ASP A 208 9.92 -13.47 -7.15
C ASP A 208 9.06 -12.51 -7.99
N PRO A 209 9.65 -11.50 -8.66
CA PRO A 209 8.87 -10.52 -9.43
C PRO A 209 8.16 -11.12 -10.65
N ALA A 210 8.73 -12.13 -11.31
CA ALA A 210 8.11 -12.76 -12.47
C ALA A 210 6.91 -13.63 -12.03
N ASP A 211 7.05 -14.39 -10.95
CA ASP A 211 5.96 -15.16 -10.34
C ASP A 211 4.81 -14.22 -9.91
N ARG A 212 5.15 -13.08 -9.31
CA ARG A 212 4.16 -12.08 -8.89
C ARG A 212 3.36 -11.52 -10.06
N VAL A 213 4.03 -11.14 -11.15
CA VAL A 213 3.37 -10.66 -12.38
C VAL A 213 2.51 -11.76 -13.00
N ALA A 214 3.03 -12.99 -13.06
CA ALA A 214 2.30 -14.15 -13.61
C ALA A 214 1.03 -14.43 -12.80
N MET A 215 1.12 -14.48 -11.47
CA MET A 215 -0.03 -14.73 -10.60
C MET A 215 -1.10 -13.64 -10.71
N LEU A 216 -0.72 -12.36 -10.71
CA LEU A 216 -1.66 -11.25 -10.91
C LEU A 216 -2.34 -11.31 -12.28
N THR A 217 -1.59 -11.64 -13.32
CA THR A 217 -2.10 -11.75 -14.69
C THR A 217 -3.06 -12.95 -14.83
N ASN A 218 -2.72 -14.09 -14.24
CA ASN A 218 -3.57 -15.28 -14.26
C ASN A 218 -4.88 -15.01 -13.51
N LEU A 219 -4.81 -14.39 -12.33
CA LEU A 219 -6.01 -14.01 -11.59
C LEU A 219 -6.92 -13.07 -12.39
N TYR A 220 -6.34 -12.05 -13.07
CA TYR A 220 -7.10 -11.19 -13.96
C TYR A 220 -7.82 -12.00 -15.06
N ASN A 221 -7.11 -12.91 -15.72
CA ASN A 221 -7.67 -13.72 -16.81
C ASN A 221 -8.80 -14.61 -16.30
N ASP A 222 -8.63 -15.24 -15.15
CA ASP A 222 -9.64 -16.14 -14.54
C ASP A 222 -10.88 -15.38 -14.10
N VAL A 223 -10.72 -14.21 -13.48
CA VAL A 223 -11.83 -13.33 -13.09
C VAL A 223 -12.59 -12.85 -14.34
N ALA A 224 -11.88 -12.44 -15.38
CA ALA A 224 -12.50 -11.99 -16.63
C ALA A 224 -13.24 -13.16 -17.34
N ALA A 225 -12.64 -14.34 -17.39
CA ALA A 225 -13.27 -15.53 -17.98
C ALA A 225 -14.54 -15.95 -17.20
N ALA A 226 -14.47 -15.93 -15.86
CA ALA A 226 -15.64 -16.22 -15.02
C ALA A 226 -16.77 -15.21 -15.27
N TYR A 227 -16.44 -13.92 -15.40
CA TYR A 227 -17.41 -12.87 -15.68
C TYR A 227 -18.08 -13.06 -17.06
N VAL A 228 -17.29 -13.33 -18.11
CA VAL A 228 -17.81 -13.62 -19.46
C VAL A 228 -18.72 -14.86 -19.44
N SER A 229 -18.40 -15.85 -18.61
CA SER A 229 -19.22 -17.07 -18.42
C SER A 229 -20.45 -16.83 -17.54
N GLY A 230 -20.75 -15.59 -17.12
CA GLY A 230 -21.98 -15.22 -16.40
C GLY A 230 -21.83 -15.14 -14.88
N ALA A 231 -20.63 -15.22 -14.30
CA ALA A 231 -20.43 -14.95 -12.87
C ALA A 231 -20.73 -13.48 -12.55
N ARG A 232 -21.49 -13.25 -11.49
CA ARG A 232 -21.84 -11.90 -11.01
C ARG A 232 -21.70 -11.89 -9.48
N PRO A 233 -20.46 -11.74 -8.96
CA PRO A 233 -20.20 -11.76 -7.50
C PRO A 233 -20.72 -10.52 -6.77
N VAL A 234 -21.04 -9.47 -7.52
CA VAL A 234 -21.54 -8.18 -7.04
C VAL A 234 -22.83 -7.87 -7.79
N SER A 235 -23.82 -7.28 -7.13
CA SER A 235 -25.10 -6.91 -7.72
C SER A 235 -24.98 -5.62 -8.55
N GLU A 236 -25.79 -5.49 -9.60
CA GLU A 236 -25.79 -4.27 -10.43
C GLU A 236 -26.27 -3.02 -9.67
N GLY A 237 -27.14 -3.23 -8.66
CA GLY A 237 -27.66 -2.15 -7.81
C GLY A 237 -26.79 -1.76 -6.63
N ASP A 238 -25.69 -2.48 -6.37
CA ASP A 238 -24.80 -2.15 -5.25
C ASP A 238 -24.09 -0.81 -5.48
N LYS A 239 -24.00 0.01 -4.43
CA LYS A 239 -23.40 1.34 -4.46
C LYS A 239 -21.88 1.25 -4.63
N ARG A 240 -21.35 1.96 -5.60
CA ARG A 240 -19.92 1.92 -5.98
C ARG A 240 -19.07 2.80 -5.06
N ILE A 241 -18.27 2.18 -4.22
CA ILE A 241 -17.53 2.84 -3.16
C ILE A 241 -16.03 2.87 -3.46
N LEU A 242 -15.44 4.05 -3.32
CA LEU A 242 -14.00 4.26 -3.29
C LEU A 242 -13.52 4.33 -1.84
N ILE A 243 -12.51 3.52 -1.51
CA ILE A 243 -11.79 3.59 -0.22
C ILE A 243 -10.52 4.42 -0.38
N THR A 244 -10.35 5.42 0.47
CA THR A 244 -9.13 6.24 0.58
C THR A 244 -8.63 6.30 2.02
N GLY A 245 -7.51 6.97 2.30
CA GLY A 245 -6.97 7.17 3.66
C GLY A 245 -5.77 6.29 3.99
N CYS A 246 -5.69 5.84 5.23
CA CYS A 246 -4.61 5.04 5.77
C CYS A 246 -4.52 3.61 5.16
N PRO A 247 -3.40 2.88 5.36
CA PRO A 247 -3.37 1.43 5.11
C PRO A 247 -4.38 0.70 5.98
N ILE A 248 -5.28 -0.10 5.37
CA ILE A 248 -6.46 -0.69 6.01
C ILE A 248 -6.38 -2.20 6.26
N GLY A 249 -5.25 -2.85 6.00
CA GLY A 249 -5.14 -4.32 6.09
C GLY A 249 -5.67 -4.93 7.38
N GLY A 250 -5.42 -4.30 8.53
CA GLY A 250 -5.89 -4.77 9.84
C GLY A 250 -7.36 -4.45 10.16
N VAL A 251 -8.05 -3.68 9.32
CA VAL A 251 -9.44 -3.23 9.59
C VAL A 251 -10.43 -3.62 8.49
N MET A 252 -10.00 -4.43 7.53
CA MET A 252 -10.80 -4.85 6.36
C MET A 252 -12.16 -5.45 6.74
N ASN A 253 -12.21 -6.27 7.78
CA ASN A 253 -13.43 -6.97 8.17
C ASN A 253 -14.49 -6.02 8.72
N LYS A 254 -14.11 -4.98 9.43
CA LYS A 254 -15.04 -4.00 10.00
C LYS A 254 -15.27 -2.79 9.11
N THR A 255 -14.69 -2.76 7.92
CA THR A 255 -14.85 -1.69 6.93
C THR A 255 -15.32 -2.24 5.59
N VAL A 256 -14.43 -2.76 4.75
CA VAL A 256 -14.74 -3.24 3.40
C VAL A 256 -15.80 -4.34 3.42
N LYS A 257 -15.63 -5.35 4.29
CA LYS A 257 -16.61 -6.42 4.41
C LYS A 257 -17.97 -5.89 4.84
N THR A 258 -18.03 -4.96 5.80
CA THR A 258 -19.29 -4.34 6.25
C THR A 258 -19.97 -3.60 5.11
N ILE A 259 -19.25 -2.83 4.30
CA ILE A 259 -19.80 -2.16 3.12
C ILE A 259 -20.43 -3.20 2.17
N GLU A 260 -19.72 -4.28 1.86
CA GLU A 260 -20.16 -5.29 0.90
C GLU A 260 -21.30 -6.18 1.41
N GLU A 261 -21.48 -6.30 2.73
CA GLU A 261 -22.61 -7.01 3.33
C GLU A 261 -23.88 -6.15 3.41
N ASN A 262 -23.76 -4.82 3.23
CA ASN A 262 -24.87 -3.86 3.33
C ASN A 262 -25.20 -3.14 2.00
N GLY A 263 -24.94 -3.78 0.86
CA GLY A 263 -25.36 -3.27 -0.46
C GLY A 263 -24.39 -2.26 -1.09
N GLY A 264 -23.17 -2.19 -0.59
CA GLY A 264 -22.07 -1.46 -1.24
C GLY A 264 -21.15 -2.41 -2.01
N ALA A 265 -20.53 -1.91 -3.06
CA ALA A 265 -19.47 -2.58 -3.82
C ALA A 265 -18.18 -1.74 -3.70
N VAL A 266 -17.18 -2.23 -3.00
CA VAL A 266 -15.89 -1.52 -2.96
C VAL A 266 -15.15 -1.77 -4.27
N VAL A 267 -15.13 -0.76 -5.13
CA VAL A 267 -14.62 -0.87 -6.50
C VAL A 267 -13.26 -0.21 -6.69
N CYS A 268 -12.80 0.60 -5.75
CA CYS A 268 -11.53 1.29 -5.87
C CYS A 268 -10.86 1.47 -4.51
N PHE A 269 -9.55 1.21 -4.46
CA PHE A 269 -8.68 1.47 -3.30
C PHE A 269 -7.60 2.49 -3.71
N GLU A 270 -7.71 3.72 -3.22
CA GLU A 270 -6.70 4.75 -3.48
C GLU A 270 -5.46 4.58 -2.58
N ASN A 271 -5.58 3.95 -1.43
CA ASN A 271 -4.52 3.79 -0.42
C ASN A 271 -3.24 3.06 -0.89
N CYS A 272 -2.29 2.86 0.04
CA CYS A 272 -0.95 2.31 -0.26
C CYS A 272 -0.94 0.89 -0.84
N THR A 273 -1.94 0.04 -0.56
CA THR A 273 -2.07 -1.31 -1.15
C THR A 273 -2.72 -1.24 -2.54
N GLY A 274 -3.51 -0.21 -2.80
CA GLY A 274 -4.25 0.00 -4.04
C GLY A 274 -3.49 0.80 -5.11
N ILE A 275 -4.23 1.69 -5.74
CA ILE A 275 -3.78 2.44 -6.94
C ILE A 275 -2.58 3.34 -6.67
N LYS A 276 -2.54 4.00 -5.52
CA LYS A 276 -1.45 4.92 -5.13
C LYS A 276 -0.05 4.33 -5.33
N ALA A 277 0.13 3.05 -5.06
CA ALA A 277 1.42 2.38 -5.22
C ALA A 277 1.81 2.10 -6.68
N ALA A 278 0.85 2.06 -7.61
CA ALA A 278 1.04 1.46 -8.92
C ALA A 278 0.71 2.38 -10.12
N TYR A 279 -0.06 3.46 -9.93
CA TYR A 279 -0.59 4.23 -11.07
C TYR A 279 0.48 5.02 -11.85
N GLN A 280 1.61 5.35 -11.24
CA GLN A 280 2.73 6.01 -11.88
C GLN A 280 3.82 5.01 -12.28
N LEU A 281 4.33 5.12 -13.50
CA LEU A 281 5.43 4.32 -14.01
C LEU A 281 6.73 5.13 -14.01
N VAL A 282 7.87 4.43 -13.94
CA VAL A 282 9.18 5.04 -14.20
C VAL A 282 9.35 5.21 -15.71
N ASP A 283 9.78 6.40 -16.14
CA ASP A 283 10.20 6.60 -17.52
C ASP A 283 11.55 5.88 -17.75
N THR A 284 11.46 4.74 -18.42
CA THR A 284 12.64 3.88 -18.66
C THR A 284 13.51 4.34 -19.82
N GLU A 285 13.04 5.32 -20.61
CA GLU A 285 13.78 5.89 -21.73
C GLU A 285 14.52 7.19 -21.34
N ALA A 286 14.31 7.70 -20.12
CA ALA A 286 14.98 8.90 -19.66
C ALA A 286 16.52 8.74 -19.64
N ASP A 287 17.24 9.79 -19.97
CA ASP A 287 18.72 9.82 -19.94
C ASP A 287 19.23 9.56 -18.51
N ASP A 288 18.64 10.22 -17.52
CA ASP A 288 18.94 10.02 -16.10
C ASP A 288 17.86 9.10 -15.46
N ILE A 289 18.15 7.81 -15.41
CA ILE A 289 17.24 6.82 -14.83
C ILE A 289 17.01 7.05 -13.34
N MET A 290 17.99 7.59 -12.59
CA MET A 290 17.82 7.88 -11.18
C MET A 290 16.84 9.03 -10.97
N ALA A 291 16.91 10.09 -11.79
CA ALA A 291 15.94 11.18 -11.76
C ALA A 291 14.54 10.71 -12.17
N ALA A 292 14.43 9.80 -13.14
CA ALA A 292 13.14 9.20 -13.54
C ALA A 292 12.53 8.36 -12.39
N ILE A 293 13.33 7.57 -11.70
CA ILE A 293 12.89 6.85 -10.48
C ILE A 293 12.46 7.86 -9.41
N ALA A 294 13.28 8.86 -9.13
CA ALA A 294 12.95 9.90 -8.15
C ALA A 294 11.62 10.60 -8.48
N LYS A 295 11.40 11.00 -9.73
CA LYS A 295 10.16 11.63 -10.19
C LYS A 295 8.94 10.75 -9.95
N ARG A 296 9.03 9.47 -10.30
CA ARG A 296 7.93 8.50 -10.07
C ARG A 296 7.56 8.44 -8.59
N TYR A 297 8.54 8.32 -7.69
CA TYR A 297 8.26 8.19 -6.26
C TYR A 297 7.78 9.50 -5.64
N LEU A 298 8.32 10.64 -6.07
CA LEU A 298 7.90 11.96 -5.59
C LEU A 298 6.45 12.31 -6.02
N SER A 299 5.94 11.68 -7.10
CA SER A 299 4.57 11.88 -7.59
C SER A 299 3.48 11.15 -6.78
N ILE A 300 3.83 10.49 -5.67
CA ILE A 300 2.87 9.78 -4.84
C ILE A 300 2.10 10.77 -3.95
N GLY A 301 0.79 10.91 -4.21
CA GLY A 301 -0.12 11.74 -3.40
C GLY A 301 -0.40 11.10 -2.04
N CYS A 302 0.45 11.37 -1.04
CA CYS A 302 0.26 10.94 0.34
C CYS A 302 -0.01 12.15 1.24
N ALA A 303 -0.81 12.00 2.29
CA ALA A 303 -1.13 13.08 3.24
C ALA A 303 0.09 13.73 3.92
N VAL A 304 1.29 13.14 3.81
CA VAL A 304 2.54 13.76 4.28
C VAL A 304 3.07 14.84 3.35
N MET A 305 2.57 14.94 2.12
CA MET A 305 2.94 15.97 1.15
C MET A 305 2.15 17.26 1.41
N THR A 306 2.79 18.42 1.30
CA THR A 306 2.16 19.73 1.59
C THR A 306 2.69 20.80 0.62
N PRO A 307 1.84 21.32 -0.30
CA PRO A 307 0.46 20.90 -0.57
C PRO A 307 0.40 19.47 -1.16
N ASN A 308 -0.81 18.87 -1.18
CA ASN A 308 -1.05 17.53 -1.72
C ASN A 308 -2.08 17.57 -2.87
N SER A 309 -1.81 18.40 -3.86
CA SER A 309 -2.67 18.54 -5.05
C SER A 309 -2.79 17.23 -5.83
N MET A 310 -1.72 16.44 -5.87
CA MET A 310 -1.67 15.17 -6.60
C MET A 310 -2.69 14.15 -6.08
N ARG A 311 -2.96 14.10 -4.76
CA ARG A 311 -3.99 13.21 -4.20
C ARG A 311 -5.38 13.61 -4.66
N VAL A 312 -5.68 14.90 -4.66
CA VAL A 312 -6.98 15.43 -5.10
C VAL A 312 -7.23 15.11 -6.57
N GLU A 313 -6.25 15.36 -7.43
CA GLU A 313 -6.38 15.06 -8.86
C GLU A 313 -6.55 13.56 -9.10
N LEU A 314 -5.81 12.72 -8.39
CA LEU A 314 -5.99 11.26 -8.46
C LEU A 314 -7.40 10.85 -8.02
N LEU A 315 -7.92 11.38 -6.91
CA LEU A 315 -9.28 11.08 -6.46
C LEU A 315 -10.33 11.49 -7.49
N LYS A 316 -10.22 12.67 -8.10
CA LYS A 316 -11.12 13.13 -9.17
C LYS A 316 -11.10 12.18 -10.38
N GLN A 317 -9.92 11.76 -10.80
CA GLN A 317 -9.75 10.79 -11.87
C GLN A 317 -10.44 9.46 -11.55
N LEU A 318 -10.17 8.90 -10.36
CA LEU A 318 -10.71 7.62 -9.92
C LEU A 318 -12.23 7.64 -9.76
N ILE A 319 -12.79 8.73 -9.24
CA ILE A 319 -14.24 8.93 -9.12
C ILE A 319 -14.91 8.79 -10.49
N SER A 320 -14.34 9.45 -11.51
CA SER A 320 -14.87 9.39 -12.87
C SER A 320 -14.68 8.01 -13.51
N GLU A 321 -13.47 7.45 -13.44
CA GLU A 321 -13.12 6.18 -14.12
C GLU A 321 -13.88 4.98 -13.54
N TYR A 322 -14.06 4.94 -12.23
CA TYR A 322 -14.73 3.84 -11.52
C TYR A 322 -16.21 4.12 -11.27
N LYS A 323 -16.76 5.25 -11.76
CA LYS A 323 -18.19 5.62 -11.58
C LYS A 323 -18.61 5.53 -10.12
N ILE A 324 -17.92 6.27 -9.26
CA ILE A 324 -18.07 6.21 -7.80
C ILE A 324 -19.35 6.93 -7.35
N ASP A 325 -20.17 6.28 -6.54
CA ASP A 325 -21.34 6.86 -5.89
C ASP A 325 -20.96 7.53 -4.57
N GLY A 326 -20.00 6.94 -3.83
CA GLY A 326 -19.57 7.47 -2.54
C GLY A 326 -18.11 7.17 -2.21
N VAL A 327 -17.48 8.07 -1.43
CA VAL A 327 -16.10 7.96 -0.97
C VAL A 327 -16.08 7.73 0.54
N VAL A 328 -15.40 6.66 0.96
CA VAL A 328 -15.16 6.35 2.37
C VAL A 328 -13.67 6.53 2.66
N GLU A 329 -13.32 7.52 3.45
CA GLU A 329 -11.97 7.70 3.98
C GLU A 329 -11.84 6.95 5.31
N ILE A 330 -10.82 6.11 5.41
CA ILE A 330 -10.55 5.33 6.62
C ILE A 330 -9.23 5.79 7.19
N ASP A 331 -9.30 6.43 8.34
CA ASP A 331 -8.15 6.92 9.08
C ASP A 331 -7.87 6.06 10.30
N LEU A 332 -6.60 5.83 10.56
CA LEU A 332 -6.20 5.22 11.83
C LEU A 332 -6.13 6.29 12.91
N GLN A 333 -6.59 5.95 14.11
CA GLN A 333 -6.57 6.82 15.27
C GLN A 333 -5.19 7.48 15.45
N SER A 334 -5.16 8.77 15.73
CA SER A 334 -3.91 9.54 15.88
C SER A 334 -3.02 9.58 14.63
N CYS A 335 -3.56 9.34 13.44
CA CYS A 335 -2.84 9.55 12.20
C CYS A 335 -2.93 11.02 11.77
N THR A 336 -2.13 11.89 12.38
CA THR A 336 -2.18 13.34 12.20
C THR A 336 -2.22 13.80 10.73
N PRO A 337 -1.39 13.28 9.80
CA PRO A 337 -1.43 13.77 8.42
C PRO A 337 -2.79 13.53 7.75
N TYR A 338 -3.35 12.33 7.86
CA TYR A 338 -4.64 12.00 7.23
C TYR A 338 -5.80 12.72 7.91
N THR A 339 -5.88 12.67 9.24
CA THR A 339 -7.01 13.30 9.97
C THR A 339 -7.10 14.82 9.79
N ILE A 340 -5.96 15.50 9.58
CA ILE A 340 -5.97 16.93 9.24
C ILE A 340 -6.39 17.13 7.78
N GLU A 341 -5.88 16.33 6.85
CA GLU A 341 -6.18 16.45 5.42
C GLU A 341 -7.65 16.12 5.11
N THR A 342 -8.31 15.28 5.92
CA THR A 342 -9.74 14.94 5.83
C THR A 342 -10.63 16.17 5.61
N HIS A 343 -10.35 17.29 6.31
CA HIS A 343 -11.11 18.53 6.14
C HIS A 343 -11.01 19.07 4.70
N PHE A 344 -9.81 19.03 4.12
CA PHE A 344 -9.58 19.50 2.76
C PHE A 344 -10.21 18.56 1.72
N ILE A 345 -10.03 17.24 1.88
CA ILE A 345 -10.63 16.25 1.00
C ILE A 345 -12.15 16.33 1.00
N ARG A 346 -12.78 16.46 2.17
CA ARG A 346 -14.24 16.67 2.30
C ARG A 346 -14.73 17.81 1.44
N ARG A 347 -14.09 18.98 1.53
CA ARG A 347 -14.46 20.16 0.73
C ARG A 347 -14.32 19.93 -0.77
N GLU A 348 -13.32 19.16 -1.21
CA GLU A 348 -13.16 18.82 -2.62
C GLU A 348 -14.26 17.84 -3.07
N MET A 349 -14.66 16.87 -2.24
CA MET A 349 -15.77 15.96 -2.55
C MET A 349 -17.11 16.73 -2.61
N GLU A 350 -17.36 17.66 -1.70
CA GLU A 350 -18.54 18.55 -1.73
C GLU A 350 -18.62 19.34 -3.03
N LYS A 351 -17.50 19.91 -3.51
CA LYS A 351 -17.46 20.64 -4.79
C LYS A 351 -17.80 19.76 -6.00
N LEU A 352 -17.48 18.46 -5.91
CA LEU A 352 -17.79 17.48 -6.95
C LEU A 352 -19.20 16.90 -6.84
N GLY A 353 -19.95 17.22 -5.76
CA GLY A 353 -21.26 16.63 -5.49
C GLY A 353 -21.18 15.15 -5.13
N ILE A 354 -20.05 14.67 -4.62
CA ILE A 354 -19.82 13.27 -4.24
C ILE A 354 -20.06 13.10 -2.74
N HIS A 355 -20.86 12.12 -2.39
CA HIS A 355 -21.06 11.73 -0.99
C HIS A 355 -19.74 11.23 -0.37
N TYR A 356 -19.42 11.74 0.80
CA TYR A 356 -18.15 11.46 1.48
C TYR A 356 -18.33 11.27 2.97
N ILE A 357 -17.73 10.23 3.51
CA ILE A 357 -17.62 9.99 4.94
C ILE A 357 -16.18 9.69 5.34
N ALA A 358 -15.70 10.25 6.45
CA ALA A 358 -14.45 9.88 7.08
C ALA A 358 -14.72 9.11 8.38
N LEU A 359 -14.02 7.99 8.54
CA LEU A 359 -14.12 7.08 9.67
C LEU A 359 -12.76 6.93 10.33
N GLU A 360 -12.68 7.24 11.62
CA GLU A 360 -11.48 6.95 12.42
C GLU A 360 -11.65 5.62 13.13
N THR A 361 -10.59 4.79 13.14
CA THR A 361 -10.59 3.45 13.72
C THR A 361 -9.20 3.03 14.19
N ASP A 362 -9.10 1.87 14.85
CA ASP A 362 -7.85 1.21 15.23
C ASP A 362 -7.89 -0.30 14.90
N TYR A 363 -6.95 -1.10 15.42
CA TYR A 363 -6.92 -2.54 15.16
C TYR A 363 -7.76 -3.36 16.18
N SER A 364 -8.44 -2.72 17.14
CA SER A 364 -9.39 -3.42 18.03
C SER A 364 -10.71 -3.71 17.31
N GLN A 365 -11.55 -4.52 17.91
CA GLN A 365 -12.90 -4.78 17.41
C GLN A 365 -13.96 -3.99 18.19
N SER A 366 -13.54 -3.13 19.14
CA SER A 366 -14.46 -2.43 20.05
C SER A 366 -15.38 -1.43 19.36
N ASP A 367 -14.96 -0.88 18.23
CA ASP A 367 -15.70 0.11 17.43
C ASP A 367 -16.49 -0.47 16.26
N SER A 368 -16.48 -1.80 16.07
CA SER A 368 -17.09 -2.46 14.91
C SER A 368 -18.58 -2.16 14.74
N GLY A 369 -19.35 -2.15 15.83
CA GLY A 369 -20.79 -1.82 15.80
C GLY A 369 -21.04 -0.38 15.40
N GLN A 370 -20.25 0.58 15.93
CA GLN A 370 -20.36 1.98 15.56
C GLN A 370 -20.00 2.22 14.10
N LEU A 371 -18.95 1.56 13.59
CA LEU A 371 -18.56 1.66 12.19
C LEU A 371 -19.65 1.08 11.27
N SER A 372 -20.23 -0.08 11.64
CA SER A 372 -21.32 -0.70 10.87
C SER A 372 -22.50 0.26 10.72
N THR A 373 -23.00 0.79 11.83
CA THR A 373 -24.15 1.74 11.81
C THR A 373 -23.85 2.97 10.93
N ARG A 374 -22.63 3.51 11.00
CA ARG A 374 -22.26 4.69 10.20
C ARG A 374 -22.13 4.37 8.71
N LEU A 375 -21.59 3.18 8.36
CA LEU A 375 -21.46 2.73 6.98
C LEU A 375 -22.82 2.40 6.38
N GLU A 376 -23.72 1.73 7.13
CA GLU A 376 -25.10 1.44 6.72
C GLU A 376 -25.86 2.74 6.42
N ALA A 377 -25.85 3.69 7.35
CA ALA A 377 -26.49 4.99 7.14
C ALA A 377 -25.90 5.76 5.95
N PHE A 378 -24.59 5.65 5.71
CA PHE A 378 -23.93 6.27 4.56
C PHE A 378 -24.42 5.62 3.24
N LEU A 379 -24.53 4.31 3.18
CA LEU A 379 -24.99 3.59 1.98
C LEU A 379 -26.47 3.89 1.68
N GLU A 380 -27.32 4.07 2.71
CA GLU A 380 -28.72 4.47 2.56
C GLU A 380 -28.90 5.88 1.98
N MET A 381 -27.90 6.74 2.11
CA MET A 381 -27.92 8.11 1.58
C MET A 381 -27.51 8.17 0.09
N LEU A 382 -26.92 7.12 -0.49
CA LEU A 382 -26.50 7.04 -1.88
C LEU A 382 -27.64 6.61 -2.80
#